data_b4381118d6e0057d38405e0fa5eafe7e
#
_entry.id   b4381118d6e0057d38405e0fa5eafe7e
#
_cell.length_a   1.000
_cell.length_b   1.000
_cell.length_c   1.000
_cell.angle_alpha   90.00
_cell.angle_beta   90.00
_cell.angle_gamma   90.00
#
_symmetry.space_group_name_H-M   'P 1'
#
loop_
_entity.id
_entity.type
_entity.pdbx_description
1 polymer ?
#
loop_
_entity_poly.entity_id
_entity_poly.type
_entity_poly.pdbx_seq_one_letter_code
_entity_poly.pdbx_strand_id
1 'polypeptide(L)'
;MSGTRKPGQRATPAATPGGMQLFDRDGSRKYLTVAERARFLRTAEQAPREARTLCMTLAWSGCRLSEALALTADRVDLAGGVLVFATLKKRQDGIYRAVPVPPSLLEALDLVHGIREAQRRRGRGSAARLWPWSRMTGWRAVHAVMVAAGLSGPAASPKGLRHAFGVAAVSSGIPLNMVQKWLGHAQLSTTAIYANAVGAEEQDIARKMW
;
A
#
# COMPACT_ATOMS: atom_id res chain seq x y z
N MET A 1 37.00 -25.97 -37.03
CA MET A 1 35.98 -24.88 -37.13
C MET A 1 35.31 -24.79 -35.77
N SER A 2 35.73 -23.78 -35.01
CA SER A 2 35.36 -23.59 -33.61
C SER A 2 34.15 -22.65 -33.54
N GLY A 3 33.01 -23.14 -33.07
CA GLY A 3 31.78 -22.40 -32.89
C GLY A 3 31.68 -21.84 -31.46
N THR A 4 31.93 -20.55 -31.31
CA THR A 4 31.83 -19.81 -30.09
C THR A 4 30.34 -19.67 -29.67
N ARG A 5 29.94 -20.28 -28.55
CA ARG A 5 28.64 -20.06 -27.90
C ARG A 5 28.63 -18.66 -27.23
N LYS A 6 27.63 -17.84 -27.58
CA LYS A 6 27.34 -16.55 -26.92
C LYS A 6 26.82 -16.81 -25.50
N PRO A 7 27.24 -16.04 -24.47
CA PRO A 7 26.73 -16.18 -23.10
C PRO A 7 25.37 -15.49 -22.92
N GLY A 8 24.44 -16.22 -22.31
CA GLY A 8 23.45 -15.69 -21.37
C GLY A 8 22.38 -14.73 -21.86
N GLN A 9 21.40 -15.20 -22.62
CA GLN A 9 20.08 -14.58 -22.60
C GLN A 9 19.42 -14.90 -21.23
N ARG A 10 19.29 -13.90 -20.36
CA ARG A 10 18.43 -14.01 -19.16
C ARG A 10 17.01 -14.26 -19.63
N ALA A 11 16.43 -15.36 -19.21
CA ALA A 11 15.03 -15.68 -19.48
C ALA A 11 14.15 -14.58 -18.90
N THR A 12 13.47 -13.83 -19.76
CA THR A 12 12.42 -12.90 -19.39
C THR A 12 11.24 -13.73 -18.88
N PRO A 13 10.73 -13.51 -17.65
CA PRO A 13 9.57 -14.27 -17.19
C PRO A 13 8.37 -13.94 -18.08
N ALA A 14 7.68 -14.98 -18.54
CA ALA A 14 6.54 -14.91 -19.43
C ALA A 14 5.50 -13.89 -18.92
N ALA A 15 5.20 -12.89 -19.74
CA ALA A 15 4.21 -11.87 -19.44
C ALA A 15 2.81 -12.51 -19.34
N THR A 16 2.23 -12.49 -18.15
CA THR A 16 0.82 -12.83 -17.94
C THR A 16 -0.05 -11.72 -18.56
N PRO A 17 -0.89 -12.00 -19.57
CA PRO A 17 -1.71 -10.97 -20.19
C PRO A 17 -2.72 -10.38 -19.20
N GLY A 18 -2.67 -9.03 -19.00
CA GLY A 18 -3.66 -8.29 -18.22
C GLY A 18 -3.53 -8.32 -16.70
N GLY A 19 -2.50 -8.96 -16.12
CA GLY A 19 -2.25 -9.02 -14.68
C GLY A 19 -1.55 -7.79 -14.12
N MET A 20 -1.70 -7.54 -12.82
CA MET A 20 -0.90 -6.59 -12.07
C MET A 20 0.56 -7.08 -12.07
N GLN A 21 1.52 -6.22 -12.47
CA GLN A 21 2.95 -6.56 -12.55
C GLN A 21 3.75 -5.62 -11.67
N LEU A 22 4.83 -6.12 -11.05
CA LEU A 22 5.77 -5.34 -10.23
C LEU A 22 6.75 -4.51 -11.06
N PHE A 23 6.92 -4.85 -12.32
CA PHE A 23 7.76 -4.12 -13.26
C PHE A 23 6.91 -3.63 -14.44
N ASP A 24 7.31 -2.54 -15.06
CA ASP A 24 6.72 -2.07 -16.32
C ASP A 24 7.33 -2.81 -17.54
N ARG A 25 6.98 -2.36 -18.74
CA ARG A 25 7.47 -2.96 -19.99
C ARG A 25 8.96 -2.72 -20.21
N ASP A 26 9.48 -1.65 -19.61
CA ASP A 26 10.89 -1.24 -19.71
C ASP A 26 11.74 -1.84 -18.57
N GLY A 27 11.14 -2.72 -17.75
CA GLY A 27 11.79 -3.34 -16.60
C GLY A 27 11.92 -2.43 -15.37
N SER A 28 11.32 -1.25 -15.39
CA SER A 28 11.33 -0.34 -14.25
C SER A 28 10.38 -0.82 -13.15
N ARG A 29 10.84 -0.77 -11.91
CA ARG A 29 10.12 -1.21 -10.72
C ARG A 29 8.94 -0.27 -10.40
N LYS A 30 7.78 -0.87 -10.09
CA LYS A 30 6.54 -0.15 -9.73
C LYS A 30 6.25 -0.11 -8.23
N TYR A 31 7.16 -0.53 -7.37
CA TYR A 31 7.01 -0.52 -5.92
C TYR A 31 8.19 0.19 -5.26
N LEU A 32 8.00 0.72 -4.06
CA LEU A 32 9.08 1.25 -3.24
C LEU A 32 9.78 0.11 -2.52
N THR A 33 11.11 0.11 -2.48
CA THR A 33 11.89 -0.78 -1.62
C THR A 33 11.62 -0.47 -0.15
N VAL A 34 12.07 -1.34 0.75
CA VAL A 34 11.97 -1.13 2.21
C VAL A 34 12.62 0.20 2.61
N ALA A 35 13.81 0.50 2.08
CA ALA A 35 14.52 1.75 2.36
C ALA A 35 13.79 2.99 1.84
N GLU A 36 13.24 2.92 0.63
CA GLU A 36 12.45 4.01 0.02
C GLU A 36 11.14 4.24 0.77
N ARG A 37 10.44 3.15 1.17
CA ARG A 37 9.23 3.25 1.97
C ARG A 37 9.51 3.87 3.34
N ALA A 38 10.61 3.50 4.00
CA ALA A 38 11.04 4.10 5.26
C ALA A 38 11.36 5.60 5.08
N ARG A 39 12.05 5.98 4.00
CA ARG A 39 12.32 7.38 3.66
C ARG A 39 11.03 8.16 3.41
N PHE A 40 10.09 7.60 2.65
CA PHE A 40 8.77 8.18 2.43
C PHE A 40 8.04 8.46 3.75
N LEU A 41 8.00 7.49 4.67
CA LEU A 41 7.33 7.65 5.98
C LEU A 41 7.98 8.75 6.83
N ARG A 42 9.33 8.79 6.92
CA ARG A 42 10.03 9.87 7.62
C ARG A 42 9.73 11.25 7.02
N THR A 43 9.69 11.35 5.69
CA THR A 43 9.34 12.62 5.02
C THR A 43 7.88 12.99 5.26
N ALA A 44 6.98 12.01 5.30
CA ALA A 44 5.56 12.24 5.60
C ALA A 44 5.34 12.83 7.00
N GLU A 45 6.21 12.55 7.98
CA GLU A 45 6.14 13.12 9.33
C GLU A 45 6.25 14.65 9.32
N GLN A 46 6.95 15.23 8.33
CA GLN A 46 7.13 16.68 8.18
C GLN A 46 6.05 17.33 7.29
N ALA A 47 5.15 16.54 6.71
CA ALA A 47 4.07 17.05 5.87
C ALA A 47 2.91 17.66 6.70
N PRO A 48 2.06 18.48 6.10
CA PRO A 48 0.82 18.94 6.75
C PRO A 48 0.05 17.75 7.34
N ARG A 49 -0.52 17.94 8.53
CA ARG A 49 -1.08 16.86 9.37
C ARG A 49 -2.05 15.92 8.64
N GLU A 50 -2.92 16.46 7.78
CA GLU A 50 -3.87 15.65 7.01
C GLU A 50 -3.16 14.86 5.89
N ALA A 51 -2.17 15.45 5.22
CA ALA A 51 -1.35 14.78 4.22
C ALA A 51 -0.50 13.66 4.87
N ARG A 52 0.09 13.93 6.05
CA ARG A 52 0.82 12.95 6.85
C ARG A 52 -0.04 11.73 7.15
N THR A 53 -1.23 11.92 7.72
CA THR A 53 -2.12 10.81 8.08
C THR A 53 -2.60 10.04 6.85
N LEU A 54 -2.85 10.70 5.71
CA LEU A 54 -3.16 10.01 4.45
C LEU A 54 -1.98 9.15 3.96
N CYS A 55 -0.77 9.70 3.96
CA CYS A 55 0.45 8.98 3.56
C CYS A 55 0.72 7.77 4.44
N MET A 56 0.61 7.93 5.76
CA MET A 56 0.74 6.83 6.72
C MET A 56 -0.33 5.75 6.50
N THR A 57 -1.60 6.14 6.29
CA THR A 57 -2.69 5.20 6.01
C THR A 57 -2.41 4.36 4.76
N LEU A 58 -1.99 4.98 3.66
CA LEU A 58 -1.65 4.27 2.43
C LEU A 58 -0.47 3.33 2.61
N ALA A 59 0.58 3.78 3.30
CA ALA A 59 1.79 3.00 3.50
C ALA A 59 1.59 1.80 4.43
N TRP A 60 0.80 1.95 5.51
CA TRP A 60 0.62 0.90 6.52
C TRP A 60 -0.54 -0.06 6.25
N SER A 61 -1.52 0.32 5.42
CA SER A 61 -2.66 -0.55 5.09
C SER A 61 -2.62 -1.13 3.68
N GLY A 62 -1.81 -0.56 2.79
CA GLY A 62 -1.80 -0.93 1.37
C GLY A 62 -3.13 -0.68 0.66
N CYS A 63 -4.05 0.10 1.22
CA CYS A 63 -5.35 0.40 0.62
C CYS A 63 -5.19 1.23 -0.67
N ARG A 64 -6.25 1.27 -1.49
CA ARG A 64 -6.27 2.17 -2.65
C ARG A 64 -6.53 3.60 -2.19
N LEU A 65 -6.00 4.59 -2.94
CA LEU A 65 -6.25 6.01 -2.63
C LEU A 65 -7.74 6.33 -2.48
N SER A 66 -8.59 5.80 -3.36
CA SER A 66 -10.04 5.99 -3.27
C SER A 66 -10.66 5.36 -2.03
N GLU A 67 -10.13 4.24 -1.56
CA GLU A 67 -10.57 3.57 -0.33
C GLU A 67 -10.16 4.38 0.91
N ALA A 68 -8.93 4.92 0.93
CA ALA A 68 -8.48 5.84 1.98
C ALA A 68 -9.36 7.10 2.04
N LEU A 69 -9.60 7.76 0.90
CA LEU A 69 -10.43 8.98 0.84
C LEU A 69 -11.92 8.73 1.16
N ALA A 70 -12.38 7.48 1.15
CA ALA A 70 -13.72 7.09 1.58
C ALA A 70 -13.77 6.67 3.06
N LEU A 71 -12.64 6.68 3.77
CA LEU A 71 -12.58 6.28 5.18
C LEU A 71 -13.29 7.32 6.06
N THR A 72 -14.07 6.83 7.01
CA THR A 72 -14.86 7.62 7.97
C THR A 72 -14.46 7.24 9.39
N ALA A 73 -14.78 8.07 10.38
CA ALA A 73 -14.38 7.84 11.77
C ALA A 73 -14.96 6.53 12.35
N ASP A 74 -16.17 6.15 11.97
CA ASP A 74 -16.83 4.90 12.40
C ASP A 74 -16.14 3.62 11.87
N ARG A 75 -15.22 3.76 10.91
CA ARG A 75 -14.44 2.66 10.31
C ARG A 75 -13.01 2.58 10.83
N VAL A 76 -12.67 3.36 11.82
CA VAL A 76 -11.40 3.30 12.55
C VAL A 76 -11.66 2.61 13.88
N ASP A 77 -11.30 1.36 14.00
CA ASP A 77 -11.40 0.62 15.26
C ASP A 77 -10.13 0.81 16.07
N LEU A 78 -10.18 1.78 17.00
CA LEU A 78 -9.04 2.12 17.85
C LEU A 78 -8.72 1.01 18.86
N ALA A 79 -9.73 0.27 19.33
CA ALA A 79 -9.54 -0.81 20.29
C ALA A 79 -9.06 -2.10 19.62
N GLY A 80 -9.63 -2.42 18.45
CA GLY A 80 -9.24 -3.60 17.68
C GLY A 80 -7.95 -3.40 16.85
N GLY A 81 -7.40 -2.20 16.77
CA GLY A 81 -6.16 -1.96 16.05
C GLY A 81 -6.30 -2.03 14.53
N VAL A 82 -7.48 -1.77 13.97
CA VAL A 82 -7.75 -2.00 12.55
C VAL A 82 -8.43 -0.81 11.85
N LEU A 83 -8.18 -0.72 10.54
CA LEU A 83 -8.95 0.13 9.63
C LEU A 83 -9.89 -0.74 8.79
N VAL A 84 -11.15 -0.35 8.68
CA VAL A 84 -12.18 -1.08 7.92
C VAL A 84 -12.43 -0.37 6.59
N PHE A 85 -12.05 -1.01 5.48
CA PHE A 85 -12.22 -0.46 4.14
C PHE A 85 -13.40 -1.11 3.42
N ALA A 86 -14.25 -0.29 2.79
CA ALA A 86 -15.23 -0.77 1.83
C ALA A 86 -14.54 -1.14 0.51
N THR A 87 -14.92 -2.29 -0.05
CA THR A 87 -14.38 -2.74 -1.35
C THR A 87 -15.14 -2.10 -2.49
N LEU A 88 -14.60 -1.00 -3.04
CA LEU A 88 -15.25 -0.18 -4.08
C LEU A 88 -15.31 -0.84 -5.48
N LYS A 89 -14.75 -2.03 -5.68
CA LYS A 89 -14.57 -2.66 -7.00
C LYS A 89 -15.63 -3.68 -7.39
N LYS A 90 -16.51 -4.07 -6.49
CA LYS A 90 -17.56 -5.06 -6.78
C LYS A 90 -18.91 -4.34 -6.86
N ARG A 91 -19.73 -4.71 -7.86
CA ARG A 91 -21.14 -4.31 -7.98
C ARG A 91 -22.04 -4.77 -6.80
N GLN A 92 -21.43 -5.33 -5.76
CA GLN A 92 -22.06 -5.74 -4.53
C GLN A 92 -21.67 -4.75 -3.43
N ASP A 93 -22.60 -3.98 -2.95
CA ASP A 93 -22.45 -3.14 -1.77
C ASP A 93 -22.29 -4.02 -0.50
N GLY A 94 -21.53 -3.51 0.46
CA GLY A 94 -21.44 -4.16 1.77
C GLY A 94 -20.25 -5.11 1.97
N ILE A 95 -19.30 -5.22 1.05
CA ILE A 95 -18.07 -6.01 1.27
C ILE A 95 -17.01 -5.14 1.93
N TYR A 96 -16.70 -5.46 3.18
CA TYR A 96 -15.68 -4.78 3.98
C TYR A 96 -14.50 -5.70 4.26
N ARG A 97 -13.33 -5.10 4.50
CA ARG A 97 -12.15 -5.78 5.02
C ARG A 97 -11.50 -4.97 6.13
N ALA A 98 -11.13 -5.64 7.20
CA ALA A 98 -10.33 -5.07 8.27
C ALA A 98 -8.83 -5.29 7.96
N VAL A 99 -8.04 -4.24 8.14
CA VAL A 99 -6.58 -4.28 7.96
C VAL A 99 -5.93 -3.81 9.26
N PRO A 100 -5.14 -4.68 9.93
CA PRO A 100 -4.36 -4.28 11.10
C PRO A 100 -3.36 -3.18 10.74
N VAL A 101 -3.22 -2.20 11.63
CA VAL A 101 -2.29 -1.09 11.43
C VAL A 101 -1.56 -0.77 12.73
N PRO A 102 -0.38 -0.11 12.67
CA PRO A 102 0.37 0.26 13.87
C PRO A 102 -0.43 1.20 14.77
N PRO A 103 -0.30 1.08 16.11
CA PRO A 103 -0.91 2.00 17.08
C PRO A 103 -0.59 3.47 16.80
N SER A 104 0.64 3.78 16.38
CA SER A 104 1.07 5.13 16.02
C SER A 104 0.25 5.77 14.89
N LEU A 105 -0.24 4.97 13.92
CA LEU A 105 -1.16 5.47 12.90
C LEU A 105 -2.52 5.80 13.51
N LEU A 106 -3.05 4.94 14.36
CA LEU A 106 -4.36 5.15 15.01
C LEU A 106 -4.35 6.39 15.91
N GLU A 107 -3.28 6.59 16.67
CA GLU A 107 -3.06 7.79 17.48
C GLU A 107 -2.98 9.04 16.62
N ALA A 108 -2.23 8.99 15.50
CA ALA A 108 -2.15 10.12 14.57
C ALA A 108 -3.50 10.44 13.92
N LEU A 109 -4.30 9.41 13.57
CA LEU A 109 -5.64 9.60 13.03
C LEU A 109 -6.58 10.22 14.07
N ASP A 110 -6.55 9.76 15.30
CA ASP A 110 -7.38 10.32 16.38
C ASP A 110 -7.00 11.78 16.68
N LEU A 111 -5.70 12.05 16.79
CA LEU A 111 -5.20 13.41 17.04
C LEU A 111 -5.59 14.42 15.96
N VAL A 112 -5.51 14.00 14.67
CA VAL A 112 -5.76 14.92 13.54
C VAL A 112 -7.23 15.02 13.18
N HIS A 113 -7.96 13.91 13.27
CA HIS A 113 -9.35 13.81 12.78
C HIS A 113 -10.38 13.67 13.90
N GLY A 114 -9.98 13.62 15.19
CA GLY A 114 -10.89 13.55 16.32
C GLY A 114 -11.75 12.30 16.33
N ILE A 115 -11.15 11.13 16.05
CA ILE A 115 -11.89 9.85 15.86
C ILE A 115 -12.77 9.51 17.06
N ARG A 116 -12.19 9.55 18.28
CA ARG A 116 -12.95 9.23 19.52
C ARG A 116 -14.12 10.18 19.72
N GLU A 117 -13.92 11.47 19.46
CA GLU A 117 -14.97 12.46 19.61
C GLU A 117 -16.09 12.28 18.58
N ALA A 118 -15.72 12.03 17.31
CA ALA A 118 -16.68 11.78 16.25
C ALA A 118 -17.52 10.50 16.52
N GLN A 119 -16.88 9.44 17.06
CA GLN A 119 -17.57 8.20 17.43
C GLN A 119 -18.52 8.38 18.62
N ARG A 120 -18.17 9.21 19.63
CA ARG A 120 -19.05 9.51 20.77
C ARG A 120 -20.32 10.27 20.36
N ARG A 121 -20.22 11.17 19.38
CA ARG A 121 -21.35 12.00 18.93
C ARG A 121 -22.46 11.25 18.23
N ARG A 122 -22.31 9.97 17.91
CA ARG A 122 -23.25 9.11 17.17
C ARG A 122 -24.03 9.84 16.06
N GLY A 123 -24.11 9.29 14.86
CA GLY A 123 -24.85 9.87 13.74
C GLY A 123 -23.96 10.52 12.67
N ARG A 124 -24.38 11.66 12.09
CA ARG A 124 -23.71 12.27 10.89
C ARG A 124 -22.23 12.60 11.10
N GLY A 125 -21.77 12.83 12.32
CA GLY A 125 -20.37 13.17 12.61
C GLY A 125 -19.41 12.00 12.35
N SER A 126 -19.79 10.77 12.69
CA SER A 126 -18.95 9.58 12.50
C SER A 126 -18.90 9.11 11.05
N ALA A 127 -19.89 9.46 10.24
CA ALA A 127 -19.96 9.14 8.83
C ALA A 127 -19.23 10.14 7.92
N ALA A 128 -18.71 11.25 8.45
CA ALA A 128 -17.93 12.19 7.68
C ALA A 128 -16.56 11.58 7.29
N ARG A 129 -16.14 11.83 6.03
CA ARG A 129 -14.84 11.36 5.54
C ARG A 129 -13.71 12.07 6.27
N LEU A 130 -12.65 11.32 6.63
CA LEU A 130 -11.47 11.88 7.29
C LEU A 130 -10.76 12.90 6.39
N TRP A 131 -10.71 12.63 5.09
CA TRP A 131 -10.19 13.55 4.07
C TRP A 131 -11.32 13.88 3.09
N PRO A 132 -12.00 15.05 3.23
CA PRO A 132 -13.03 15.48 2.29
C PRO A 132 -12.44 15.99 0.97
N TRP A 133 -11.40 15.31 0.49
CA TRP A 133 -10.63 15.68 -0.69
C TRP A 133 -11.10 14.96 -1.94
N SER A 134 -10.89 15.62 -3.08
CA SER A 134 -10.98 14.95 -4.37
C SER A 134 -9.84 13.93 -4.52
N ARG A 135 -10.03 12.96 -5.42
CA ARG A 135 -8.96 12.00 -5.73
C ARG A 135 -7.69 12.69 -6.23
N MET A 136 -7.83 13.78 -7.00
CA MET A 136 -6.69 14.56 -7.50
C MET A 136 -5.96 15.28 -6.36
N THR A 137 -6.69 15.85 -5.41
CA THR A 137 -6.11 16.51 -4.23
C THR A 137 -5.33 15.51 -3.40
N GLY A 138 -5.92 14.35 -3.10
CA GLY A 138 -5.23 13.27 -2.37
C GLY A 138 -4.00 12.75 -3.11
N TRP A 139 -4.08 12.60 -4.43
CA TRP A 139 -2.94 12.20 -5.24
C TRP A 139 -1.80 13.22 -5.18
N ARG A 140 -2.12 14.51 -5.33
CA ARG A 140 -1.12 15.61 -5.23
C ARG A 140 -0.45 15.67 -3.87
N ALA A 141 -1.20 15.48 -2.78
CA ALA A 141 -0.65 15.46 -1.44
C ALA A 141 0.37 14.32 -1.26
N VAL A 142 0.04 13.10 -1.71
CA VAL A 142 0.97 11.97 -1.67
C VAL A 142 2.18 12.20 -2.57
N HIS A 143 1.96 12.73 -3.78
CA HIS A 143 3.03 12.99 -4.74
C HIS A 143 4.02 14.05 -4.23
N ALA A 144 3.54 15.09 -3.57
CA ALA A 144 4.40 16.10 -2.94
C ALA A 144 5.36 15.48 -1.91
N VAL A 145 4.87 14.53 -1.10
CA VAL A 145 5.72 13.79 -0.15
C VAL A 145 6.71 12.87 -0.87
N MET A 146 6.30 12.22 -1.99
CA MET A 146 7.23 11.43 -2.81
C MET A 146 8.39 12.27 -3.35
N VAL A 147 8.08 13.45 -3.91
CA VAL A 147 9.09 14.38 -4.44
C VAL A 147 10.02 14.85 -3.31
N ALA A 148 9.47 15.27 -2.18
CA ALA A 148 10.25 15.69 -1.02
C ALA A 148 11.14 14.57 -0.44
N ALA A 149 10.72 13.30 -0.57
CA ALA A 149 11.51 12.12 -0.22
C ALA A 149 12.56 11.76 -1.29
N GLY A 150 12.70 12.51 -2.38
CA GLY A 150 13.58 12.19 -3.50
C GLY A 150 13.18 10.91 -4.22
N LEU A 151 11.88 10.61 -4.29
CA LEU A 151 11.35 9.44 -4.97
C LEU A 151 10.73 9.86 -6.31
N SER A 152 11.03 9.12 -7.37
CA SER A 152 10.60 9.41 -8.74
C SER A 152 10.26 8.13 -9.50
N GLY A 153 9.80 8.30 -10.75
CA GLY A 153 9.47 7.19 -11.64
C GLY A 153 8.16 6.46 -11.30
N PRO A 154 7.91 5.28 -11.89
CA PRO A 154 6.64 4.54 -11.79
C PRO A 154 6.26 4.12 -10.37
N ALA A 155 7.27 3.94 -9.49
CA ALA A 155 7.07 3.57 -8.09
C ALA A 155 6.56 4.75 -7.22
N ALA A 156 6.85 6.01 -7.60
CA ALA A 156 6.51 7.20 -6.82
C ALA A 156 5.02 7.57 -6.94
N SER A 157 4.15 6.70 -6.44
CA SER A 157 2.70 6.85 -6.57
C SER A 157 1.96 6.12 -5.44
N PRO A 158 0.68 6.46 -5.18
CA PRO A 158 -0.16 5.69 -4.26
C PRO A 158 -0.25 4.20 -4.63
N LYS A 159 -0.17 3.86 -5.91
CA LYS A 159 -0.13 2.47 -6.37
C LYS A 159 1.21 1.81 -5.99
N GLY A 160 2.32 2.54 -6.12
CA GLY A 160 3.64 2.06 -5.71
C GLY A 160 3.74 1.79 -4.20
N LEU A 161 3.12 2.61 -3.35
CA LEU A 161 2.99 2.34 -1.90
C LEU A 161 2.23 1.05 -1.62
N ARG A 162 1.13 0.81 -2.34
CA ARG A 162 0.36 -0.43 -2.20
C ARG A 162 1.17 -1.66 -2.63
N HIS A 163 1.93 -1.56 -3.72
CA HIS A 163 2.85 -2.62 -4.12
C HIS A 163 3.96 -2.84 -3.09
N ALA A 164 4.53 -1.75 -2.55
CA ALA A 164 5.52 -1.82 -1.47
C ALA A 164 4.98 -2.50 -0.21
N PHE A 165 3.72 -2.24 0.17
CA PHE A 165 3.06 -2.96 1.26
C PHE A 165 2.98 -4.46 0.99
N GLY A 166 2.57 -4.86 -0.23
CA GLY A 166 2.48 -6.27 -0.60
C GLY A 166 3.84 -6.97 -0.57
N VAL A 167 4.88 -6.34 -1.14
CA VAL A 167 6.25 -6.86 -1.11
C VAL A 167 6.75 -6.98 0.33
N ALA A 168 6.62 -5.93 1.13
CA ALA A 168 7.05 -5.93 2.53
C ALA A 168 6.34 -7.01 3.36
N ALA A 169 5.04 -7.21 3.17
CA ALA A 169 4.27 -8.23 3.88
C ALA A 169 4.79 -9.64 3.55
N VAL A 170 5.02 -9.95 2.26
CA VAL A 170 5.57 -11.24 1.83
C VAL A 170 6.99 -11.43 2.35
N SER A 171 7.86 -10.42 2.25
CA SER A 171 9.23 -10.46 2.78
C SER A 171 9.27 -10.67 4.30
N SER A 172 8.26 -10.20 5.02
CA SER A 172 8.09 -10.43 6.45
C SER A 172 7.50 -11.81 6.79
N GLY A 173 7.27 -12.68 5.80
CA GLY A 173 6.73 -14.01 6.00
C GLY A 173 5.22 -14.06 6.23
N ILE A 174 4.49 -12.98 5.93
CA ILE A 174 3.03 -12.99 6.03
C ILE A 174 2.43 -13.91 4.97
N PRO A 175 1.55 -14.86 5.32
CA PRO A 175 0.92 -15.75 4.36
C PRO A 175 0.17 -15.01 3.26
N LEU A 176 0.31 -15.46 2.00
CA LEU A 176 -0.27 -14.80 0.83
C LEU A 176 -1.80 -14.60 0.91
N ASN A 177 -2.52 -15.53 1.55
CA ASN A 177 -3.96 -15.39 1.77
C ASN A 177 -4.30 -14.22 2.71
N MET A 178 -3.46 -13.94 3.70
CA MET A 178 -3.62 -12.76 4.58
C MET A 178 -3.32 -11.47 3.81
N VAL A 179 -2.24 -11.44 3.01
CA VAL A 179 -1.92 -10.30 2.14
C VAL A 179 -3.05 -10.07 1.14
N GLN A 180 -3.60 -11.13 0.54
CA GLN A 180 -4.78 -11.06 -0.34
C GLN A 180 -5.98 -10.41 0.35
N LYS A 181 -6.30 -10.86 1.57
CA LYS A 181 -7.39 -10.33 2.40
C LYS A 181 -7.19 -8.85 2.67
N TRP A 182 -6.01 -8.43 3.16
CA TRP A 182 -5.73 -7.03 3.50
C TRP A 182 -5.73 -6.11 2.28
N LEU A 183 -5.21 -6.58 1.15
CA LEU A 183 -5.23 -5.82 -0.10
C LEU A 183 -6.62 -5.83 -0.78
N GLY A 184 -7.50 -6.77 -0.45
CA GLY A 184 -8.81 -6.92 -1.09
C GLY A 184 -8.68 -7.34 -2.56
N HIS A 185 -7.79 -8.31 -2.86
CA HIS A 185 -7.71 -8.92 -4.17
C HIS A 185 -8.73 -10.04 -4.31
N ALA A 186 -9.49 -10.04 -5.41
CA ALA A 186 -10.49 -11.06 -5.66
C ALA A 186 -9.87 -12.43 -5.94
N GLN A 187 -8.66 -12.45 -6.53
CA GLN A 187 -7.93 -13.66 -6.91
C GLN A 187 -6.56 -13.69 -6.24
N LEU A 188 -6.14 -14.86 -5.77
CA LEU A 188 -4.83 -15.06 -5.15
C LEU A 188 -3.68 -14.81 -6.14
N SER A 189 -3.87 -15.12 -7.43
CA SER A 189 -2.91 -14.85 -8.51
C SER A 189 -2.51 -13.37 -8.59
N THR A 190 -3.43 -12.45 -8.27
CA THR A 190 -3.12 -11.01 -8.18
C THR A 190 -2.18 -10.69 -7.01
N THR A 191 -2.17 -11.52 -5.97
CA THR A 191 -1.30 -11.35 -4.79
C THR A 191 0.02 -12.08 -4.98
N ALA A 192 0.01 -13.20 -5.72
CA ALA A 192 1.20 -14.00 -5.98
C ALA A 192 2.35 -13.24 -6.69
N ILE A 193 2.02 -12.13 -7.37
CA ILE A 193 3.06 -11.25 -7.96
C ILE A 193 4.07 -10.72 -6.92
N TYR A 194 3.67 -10.57 -5.66
CA TYR A 194 4.55 -10.09 -4.59
C TYR A 194 5.58 -11.14 -4.16
N ALA A 195 5.29 -12.42 -4.39
CA ALA A 195 6.27 -13.50 -4.22
C ALA A 195 7.35 -13.50 -5.32
N ASN A 196 7.12 -12.77 -6.42
CA ASN A 196 8.09 -12.62 -7.51
C ASN A 196 8.92 -11.32 -7.37
N ALA A 197 8.94 -10.68 -6.21
CA ALA A 197 9.85 -9.59 -5.93
C ALA A 197 11.29 -10.14 -5.94
N VAL A 198 12.15 -9.52 -6.75
CA VAL A 198 13.54 -9.96 -6.96
C VAL A 198 14.51 -8.97 -6.31
N GLY A 199 15.72 -9.44 -6.00
CA GLY A 199 16.79 -8.62 -5.45
C GLY A 199 17.00 -8.84 -3.94
N ALA A 200 17.22 -7.75 -3.19
CA ALA A 200 17.50 -7.83 -1.75
C ALA A 200 16.36 -8.50 -0.98
N GLU A 201 15.12 -8.19 -1.35
CA GLU A 201 13.92 -8.76 -0.72
C GLU A 201 13.82 -10.28 -0.91
N GLU A 202 14.18 -10.80 -2.08
CA GLU A 202 14.20 -12.25 -2.35
C GLU A 202 15.31 -12.94 -1.54
N GLN A 203 16.49 -12.33 -1.48
CA GLN A 203 17.60 -12.84 -0.68
C GLN A 203 17.28 -12.86 0.82
N ASP A 204 16.58 -11.84 1.32
CA ASP A 204 16.16 -11.77 2.73
C ASP A 204 15.14 -12.86 3.08
N ILE A 205 14.26 -13.21 2.13
CA ILE A 205 13.36 -14.37 2.29
C ILE A 205 14.16 -15.67 2.31
N ALA A 206 15.07 -15.85 1.37
CA ALA A 206 15.86 -17.06 1.24
C ALA A 206 16.75 -17.32 2.47
N ARG A 207 17.34 -16.27 3.07
CA ARG A 207 18.15 -16.37 4.31
C ARG A 207 17.40 -16.95 5.52
N LYS A 208 16.08 -16.96 5.50
CA LYS A 208 15.28 -17.60 6.57
C LYS A 208 15.25 -19.13 6.47
N MET A 209 15.81 -19.71 5.42
CA MET A 209 15.86 -21.15 5.21
C MET A 209 17.14 -21.80 5.78
N TRP A 210 18.20 -21.01 6.08
CA TRP A 210 19.48 -21.42 6.66
C TRP A 210 20.02 -20.44 7.66
#